data_f1e0a9b259de9278b12df66059b37d59
#
_entry.id   f1e0a9b259de9278b12df66059b37d59
#
_cell.length_a   1.000
_cell.length_b   1.000
_cell.length_c   1.000
_cell.angle_alpha   90.00
_cell.angle_beta   90.00
_cell.angle_gamma   90.00
#
_symmetry.space_group_name_H-M   'P 1'
#
loop_
_entity.id
_entity.type
_entity.pdbx_description
1 polymer ?
#
loop_
_entity_poly.entity_id
_entity_poly.type
_entity_poly.pdbx_seq_one_letter_code
_entity_poly.pdbx_strand_id
1 'polypeptide(L)'
;MGKTRKKVLKNKREIEEEEGQLMKYEEAALTYSDISMDMLYEKGVDVEQVASDVIDFATRNTLSKSKTAKPFLIGQNIVFDCGFLQQLMAYGGKLKEFAKVFAGITDFWGNFQPHYVDTIDLGKLTFAGDPEVTSYKLELLAERLGIELDDAHDADADVTATLNVAIVCSNRLRNSDGSSTGAGLQKKEKSRTHFKI
;
A
#
# COMPACT_ATOMS: atom_id res chain seq x y z
N MET A 1 23.73 29.27 17.43
CA MET A 1 22.56 28.61 16.87
C MET A 1 22.96 27.17 16.53
N GLY A 2 22.51 26.19 17.30
CA GLY A 2 22.87 24.79 17.08
C GLY A 2 22.08 24.23 15.92
N LYS A 3 22.76 23.71 14.90
CA LYS A 3 22.13 22.98 13.79
C LYS A 3 21.63 21.66 14.31
N THR A 4 20.32 21.45 14.27
CA THR A 4 19.71 20.17 14.65
C THR A 4 19.87 19.18 13.50
N ARG A 5 20.67 18.15 13.67
CA ARG A 5 20.80 17.06 12.70
C ARG A 5 19.72 16.01 12.99
N LYS A 6 18.81 15.75 12.06
CA LYS A 6 17.88 14.62 12.14
C LYS A 6 18.50 13.38 11.52
N LYS A 7 18.59 12.28 12.27
CA LYS A 7 18.98 10.95 11.81
C LYS A 7 17.77 10.25 11.19
N VAL A 8 17.77 10.04 9.87
CA VAL A 8 16.57 9.63 9.15
C VAL A 8 16.52 8.15 8.76
N LEU A 9 17.60 7.43 8.67
CA LEU A 9 17.57 5.98 8.38
C LEU A 9 18.80 5.24 8.92
N LYS A 10 18.53 4.10 9.60
CA LYS A 10 19.54 3.09 9.90
C LYS A 10 19.42 1.90 8.94
N ASN A 11 19.80 2.06 7.72
CA ASN A 11 20.21 0.95 6.88
C ASN A 11 21.64 1.22 6.43
N LYS A 12 22.63 0.82 7.27
CA LYS A 12 24.08 0.84 7.00
C LYS A 12 24.69 2.08 6.34
N ARG A 13 23.88 3.09 5.98
CA ARG A 13 24.30 4.43 5.55
C ARG A 13 23.41 5.45 6.25
N GLU A 14 23.95 6.06 7.27
CA GLU A 14 23.32 7.21 7.94
C GLU A 14 23.27 8.37 6.93
N ILE A 15 22.05 8.76 6.53
CA ILE A 15 21.85 10.00 5.79
C ILE A 15 21.62 11.07 6.86
N GLU A 16 22.61 11.92 7.06
CA GLU A 16 22.46 13.12 7.88
C GLU A 16 21.95 14.23 6.96
N GLU A 17 20.74 14.72 7.19
CA GLU A 17 20.23 15.94 6.53
C GLU A 17 20.51 17.13 7.42
N GLU A 18 21.10 18.18 6.84
CA GLU A 18 21.19 19.49 7.49
C GLU A 18 19.82 20.20 7.37
N GLU A 19 19.41 20.88 8.45
CA GLU A 19 18.17 21.65 8.48
C GLU A 19 18.18 22.69 7.34
N GLY A 20 17.17 22.66 6.46
CA GLY A 20 17.06 23.54 5.31
C GLY A 20 17.72 22.99 4.03
N GLN A 21 18.21 21.76 4.01
CA GLN A 21 18.68 21.13 2.79
C GLN A 21 17.50 20.40 2.11
N LEU A 22 17.33 20.69 0.81
CA LEU A 22 16.31 19.97 0.00
C LEU A 22 16.64 18.49 -0.08
N MET A 23 15.61 17.66 0.10
CA MET A 23 15.72 16.26 -0.17
C MET A 23 16.08 16.04 -1.64
N LYS A 24 16.91 15.02 -1.91
CA LYS A 24 17.23 14.66 -3.29
C LYS A 24 15.94 14.20 -4.00
N TYR A 25 15.68 14.79 -5.12
CA TYR A 25 14.54 14.43 -5.98
C TYR A 25 15.03 14.22 -7.42
N GLU A 26 14.24 13.49 -8.19
CA GLU A 26 14.47 13.33 -9.62
C GLU A 26 13.56 14.30 -10.39
N GLU A 27 14.15 15.18 -11.21
CA GLU A 27 13.39 16.14 -12.02
C GLU A 27 12.33 15.43 -12.92
N ALA A 28 12.64 14.23 -13.40
CA ALA A 28 11.70 13.44 -14.17
C ALA A 28 10.40 13.12 -13.40
N ALA A 29 10.46 12.95 -12.08
CA ALA A 29 9.28 12.67 -11.26
C ALA A 29 8.34 13.89 -11.19
N LEU A 30 8.87 15.10 -11.15
CA LEU A 30 8.06 16.32 -11.15
C LEU A 30 7.32 16.53 -12.48
N THR A 31 7.91 16.05 -13.59
CA THR A 31 7.30 16.15 -14.93
C THR A 31 6.00 15.33 -15.06
N TYR A 32 5.86 14.25 -14.27
CA TYR A 32 4.67 13.40 -14.28
C TYR A 32 3.55 13.87 -13.35
N SER A 33 3.87 14.72 -12.37
CA SER A 33 2.92 15.05 -11.30
C SER A 33 2.31 16.45 -11.42
N ASP A 34 2.64 17.23 -12.46
CA ASP A 34 2.27 18.64 -12.60
C ASP A 34 2.60 19.52 -11.37
N ILE A 35 3.47 19.01 -10.48
CA ILE A 35 3.91 19.71 -9.28
C ILE A 35 5.23 20.40 -9.55
N SER A 36 5.24 21.73 -9.41
CA SER A 36 6.48 22.51 -9.50
C SER A 36 7.13 22.68 -8.13
N MET A 37 8.44 22.93 -8.12
CA MET A 37 9.14 23.28 -6.87
C MET A 37 8.56 24.53 -6.21
N ASP A 38 8.11 25.51 -6.98
CA ASP A 38 7.50 26.73 -6.44
C ASP A 38 6.19 26.39 -5.72
N MET A 39 5.37 25.47 -6.27
CA MET A 39 4.17 24.98 -5.60
C MET A 39 4.49 24.27 -4.28
N LEU A 40 5.57 23.48 -4.24
CA LEU A 40 6.02 22.81 -3.02
C LEU A 40 6.46 23.80 -1.96
N TYR A 41 7.14 24.88 -2.34
CA TYR A 41 7.53 25.95 -1.41
C TYR A 41 6.34 26.76 -0.89
N GLU A 42 5.36 27.04 -1.74
CA GLU A 42 4.22 27.88 -1.38
C GLU A 42 3.13 27.11 -0.63
N LYS A 43 2.88 25.85 -1.01
CA LYS A 43 1.73 25.05 -0.54
C LYS A 43 2.13 23.73 0.12
N GLY A 44 3.41 23.38 0.11
CA GLY A 44 3.89 22.15 0.70
C GLY A 44 3.63 22.10 2.20
N VAL A 45 3.28 20.90 2.69
CA VAL A 45 3.09 20.64 4.11
C VAL A 45 4.33 19.96 4.67
N ASP A 46 4.67 20.27 5.91
CA ASP A 46 5.81 19.63 6.60
C ASP A 46 5.66 18.11 6.63
N VAL A 47 6.74 17.40 6.37
CA VAL A 47 6.76 15.93 6.28
C VAL A 47 6.30 15.25 7.58
N GLU A 48 6.62 15.83 8.74
CA GLU A 48 6.17 15.30 10.03
C GLU A 48 4.65 15.46 10.18
N GLN A 49 4.10 16.59 9.71
CA GLN A 49 2.66 16.83 9.72
C GLN A 49 1.94 15.83 8.80
N VAL A 50 2.42 15.65 7.55
CA VAL A 50 1.82 14.68 6.62
C VAL A 50 1.87 13.26 7.19
N ALA A 51 3.00 12.85 7.77
CA ALA A 51 3.12 11.53 8.41
C ALA A 51 2.15 11.38 9.59
N SER A 52 1.95 12.44 10.38
CA SER A 52 0.99 12.46 11.49
C SER A 52 -0.45 12.36 10.98
N ASP A 53 -0.79 13.11 9.92
CA ASP A 53 -2.12 13.11 9.33
C ASP A 53 -2.50 11.72 8.79
N VAL A 54 -1.57 10.99 8.17
CA VAL A 54 -1.79 9.61 7.72
C VAL A 54 -2.09 8.68 8.91
N ILE A 55 -1.33 8.79 10.01
CA ILE A 55 -1.57 8.00 11.22
C ILE A 55 -2.94 8.31 11.83
N ASP A 56 -3.27 9.59 11.92
CA ASP A 56 -4.54 10.05 12.48
C ASP A 56 -5.73 9.64 11.61
N PHE A 57 -5.59 9.75 10.28
CA PHE A 57 -6.58 9.26 9.32
C PHE A 57 -6.85 7.77 9.51
N ALA A 58 -5.81 6.95 9.51
CA ALA A 58 -5.92 5.50 9.70
C ALA A 58 -6.57 5.17 11.05
N THR A 59 -6.16 5.86 12.12
CA THR A 59 -6.70 5.64 13.48
C THR A 59 -8.19 5.99 13.56
N ARG A 60 -8.61 7.13 13.00
CA ARG A 60 -10.00 7.59 13.03
C ARG A 60 -10.94 6.73 12.20
N ASN A 61 -10.45 6.18 11.09
CA ASN A 61 -11.25 5.39 10.15
C ASN A 61 -11.20 3.87 10.40
N THR A 62 -10.48 3.43 11.42
CA THR A 62 -10.49 2.01 11.81
C THR A 62 -11.83 1.68 12.48
N LEU A 63 -12.63 0.82 11.82
CA LEU A 63 -14.02 0.50 12.21
C LEU A 63 -14.14 -0.31 13.50
N SER A 64 -13.10 -1.05 13.85
CA SER A 64 -13.12 -1.94 15.02
C SER A 64 -12.35 -1.34 16.19
N LYS A 65 -12.94 -1.41 17.39
CA LYS A 65 -12.26 -1.08 18.65
C LYS A 65 -11.35 -2.21 19.13
N SER A 66 -11.28 -3.33 18.41
CA SER A 66 -10.41 -4.45 18.73
C SER A 66 -8.94 -4.06 18.51
N LYS A 67 -8.09 -4.36 19.49
CA LYS A 67 -6.64 -4.14 19.37
C LYS A 67 -5.98 -4.96 18.26
N THR A 68 -6.67 -5.99 17.76
CA THR A 68 -6.19 -6.87 16.70
C THR A 68 -6.69 -6.46 15.30
N ALA A 69 -7.73 -5.64 15.22
CA ALA A 69 -8.26 -5.13 13.96
C ALA A 69 -7.48 -3.87 13.56
N LYS A 70 -6.43 -4.07 12.79
CA LYS A 70 -5.63 -2.98 12.25
C LYS A 70 -5.91 -2.82 10.76
N PRO A 71 -5.92 -1.59 10.22
CA PRO A 71 -6.03 -1.37 8.78
C PRO A 71 -4.80 -1.95 8.07
N PHE A 72 -5.01 -2.42 6.86
CA PHE A 72 -3.96 -2.80 5.92
C PHE A 72 -4.12 -1.98 4.64
N LEU A 73 -3.08 -1.98 3.82
CA LEU A 73 -3.04 -1.18 2.61
C LEU A 73 -3.69 -1.94 1.45
N ILE A 74 -4.40 -1.23 0.58
CA ILE A 74 -4.89 -1.76 -0.70
C ILE A 74 -4.49 -0.79 -1.78
N GLY A 75 -3.96 -1.28 -2.90
CA GLY A 75 -3.58 -0.45 -4.02
C GLY A 75 -3.27 -1.25 -5.27
N GLN A 76 -3.06 -0.55 -6.36
CA GLN A 76 -2.59 -1.09 -7.63
C GLN A 76 -1.07 -1.02 -7.69
N ASN A 77 -0.38 -2.14 -7.85
CA ASN A 77 1.09 -2.20 -7.77
C ASN A 77 1.63 -1.60 -6.46
N ILE A 78 0.93 -1.85 -5.38
CA ILE A 78 1.03 -1.16 -4.08
C ILE A 78 2.40 -1.30 -3.40
N VAL A 79 3.22 -2.25 -3.79
CA VAL A 79 4.58 -2.41 -3.23
C VAL A 79 5.39 -1.14 -3.39
N PHE A 80 5.20 -0.45 -4.52
CA PHE A 80 5.84 0.82 -4.81
C PHE A 80 5.42 1.89 -3.78
N ASP A 81 4.11 2.04 -3.55
CA ASP A 81 3.55 3.00 -2.60
C ASP A 81 3.92 2.67 -1.16
N CYS A 82 3.99 1.38 -0.81
CA CYS A 82 4.48 0.94 0.50
C CYS A 82 5.90 1.45 0.79
N GLY A 83 6.78 1.45 -0.23
CA GLY A 83 8.13 1.98 -0.10
C GLY A 83 8.14 3.48 0.21
N PHE A 84 7.35 4.27 -0.52
CA PHE A 84 7.21 5.70 -0.27
C PHE A 84 6.56 6.02 1.07
N LEU A 85 5.53 5.26 1.45
CA LEU A 85 4.89 5.42 2.74
C LEU A 85 5.85 5.14 3.90
N GLN A 86 6.67 4.09 3.79
CA GLN A 86 7.71 3.81 4.77
C GLN A 86 8.75 4.93 4.84
N GLN A 87 9.15 5.48 3.71
CA GLN A 87 10.07 6.61 3.64
C GLN A 87 9.46 7.86 4.27
N LEU A 88 8.20 8.18 3.98
CA LEU A 88 7.46 9.27 4.61
C LEU A 88 7.45 9.11 6.14
N MET A 89 7.13 7.91 6.64
CA MET A 89 7.11 7.63 8.07
C MET A 89 8.49 7.74 8.71
N ALA A 90 9.54 7.37 7.98
CA ALA A 90 10.93 7.51 8.44
C ALA A 90 11.33 8.99 8.55
N TYR A 91 11.06 9.77 7.53
CA TYR A 91 11.37 11.21 7.50
C TYR A 91 10.54 11.98 8.54
N GLY A 92 9.26 11.67 8.68
CA GLY A 92 8.37 12.26 9.67
C GLY A 92 8.59 11.74 11.10
N GLY A 93 9.52 10.78 11.32
CA GLY A 93 9.79 10.22 12.65
C GLY A 93 8.66 9.37 13.23
N LYS A 94 7.76 8.83 12.40
CA LYS A 94 6.52 8.12 12.80
C LYS A 94 6.55 6.60 12.58
N LEU A 95 7.72 5.99 12.35
CA LEU A 95 7.82 4.53 12.10
C LEU A 95 7.23 3.67 13.21
N LYS A 96 7.35 4.10 14.47
CA LYS A 96 6.81 3.35 15.61
C LYS A 96 5.28 3.41 15.66
N GLU A 97 4.73 4.58 15.42
CA GLU A 97 3.28 4.81 15.34
C GLU A 97 2.69 4.06 14.15
N PHE A 98 3.38 4.07 13.01
CA PHE A 98 3.00 3.32 11.82
C PHE A 98 2.88 1.82 12.11
N ALA A 99 3.90 1.21 12.71
CA ALA A 99 3.89 -0.20 13.11
C ALA A 99 2.81 -0.52 14.18
N LYS A 100 2.44 0.46 14.99
CA LYS A 100 1.41 0.30 16.01
C LYS A 100 0.00 0.36 15.41
N VAL A 101 -0.23 1.25 14.44
CA VAL A 101 -1.56 1.51 13.86
C VAL A 101 -1.88 0.53 12.74
N PHE A 102 -0.96 0.30 11.81
CA PHE A 102 -1.20 -0.56 10.65
C PHE A 102 -0.94 -2.04 10.92
N ALA A 103 -1.66 -2.89 10.18
CA ALA A 103 -1.37 -4.33 10.15
C ALA A 103 -0.04 -4.58 9.42
N GLY A 104 0.76 -5.49 9.92
CA GLY A 104 2.04 -5.83 9.32
C GLY A 104 2.86 -6.75 10.21
N ILE A 105 4.06 -7.04 9.75
CA ILE A 105 5.06 -7.83 10.47
C ILE A 105 6.32 -7.00 10.70
N THR A 106 7.02 -7.29 11.77
CA THR A 106 8.35 -6.72 12.00
C THR A 106 9.37 -7.82 11.73
N ASP A 107 10.34 -7.51 10.86
CA ASP A 107 11.39 -8.44 10.52
C ASP A 107 12.40 -8.62 11.66
N PHE A 108 13.37 -9.52 11.46
CA PHE A 108 14.40 -9.80 12.46
C PHE A 108 15.25 -8.56 12.83
N TRP A 109 15.38 -7.61 11.91
CA TRP A 109 16.17 -6.39 12.12
C TRP A 109 15.34 -5.23 12.69
N GLY A 110 14.05 -5.47 12.98
CA GLY A 110 13.16 -4.45 13.55
C GLY A 110 12.48 -3.54 12.50
N ASN A 111 12.60 -3.84 11.21
CA ASN A 111 11.90 -3.07 10.17
C ASN A 111 10.45 -3.55 10.06
N PHE A 112 9.52 -2.62 10.10
CA PHE A 112 8.11 -2.91 9.93
C PHE A 112 7.76 -3.02 8.45
N GLN A 113 7.09 -4.11 8.09
CA GLN A 113 6.54 -4.35 6.75
C GLN A 113 5.02 -4.34 6.86
N PRO A 114 4.31 -3.35 6.28
CA PRO A 114 2.87 -3.30 6.32
C PRO A 114 2.28 -4.45 5.50
N HIS A 115 1.16 -5.00 5.95
CA HIS A 115 0.35 -5.89 5.13
C HIS A 115 -0.37 -5.10 4.06
N TYR A 116 -0.47 -5.68 2.89
CA TYR A 116 -1.18 -5.07 1.76
C TYR A 116 -1.93 -6.12 0.93
N VAL A 117 -2.85 -5.63 0.13
CA VAL A 117 -3.53 -6.38 -0.94
C VAL A 117 -3.33 -5.62 -2.24
N ASP A 118 -2.72 -6.28 -3.21
CA ASP A 118 -2.55 -5.72 -4.54
C ASP A 118 -3.78 -6.04 -5.41
N THR A 119 -4.35 -5.02 -6.04
CA THR A 119 -5.49 -5.21 -6.96
C THR A 119 -5.11 -6.00 -8.19
N ILE A 120 -3.84 -6.03 -8.58
CA ILE A 120 -3.31 -6.93 -9.61
C ILE A 120 -3.55 -8.39 -9.21
N ASP A 121 -3.25 -8.76 -7.96
CA ASP A 121 -3.42 -10.13 -7.49
C ASP A 121 -4.90 -10.48 -7.30
N LEU A 122 -5.72 -9.53 -6.84
CA LEU A 122 -7.17 -9.69 -6.83
C LEU A 122 -7.73 -9.91 -8.24
N GLY A 123 -7.25 -9.16 -9.22
CA GLY A 123 -7.60 -9.34 -10.63
C GLY A 123 -7.23 -10.72 -11.16
N LYS A 124 -5.99 -11.16 -10.90
CA LYS A 124 -5.54 -12.51 -11.28
C LYS A 124 -6.41 -13.61 -10.69
N LEU A 125 -6.80 -13.48 -9.42
CA LEU A 125 -7.70 -14.45 -8.78
C LEU A 125 -9.12 -14.39 -9.35
N THR A 126 -9.63 -13.18 -9.60
CA THR A 126 -11.00 -12.96 -10.09
C THR A 126 -11.20 -13.49 -11.52
N PHE A 127 -10.18 -13.34 -12.35
CA PHE A 127 -10.20 -13.74 -13.76
C PHE A 127 -9.33 -14.97 -14.04
N ALA A 128 -9.08 -15.79 -13.01
CA ALA A 128 -8.29 -17.00 -13.17
C ALA A 128 -8.92 -17.92 -14.24
N GLY A 129 -8.14 -18.25 -15.27
CA GLY A 129 -8.61 -19.11 -16.37
C GLY A 129 -9.34 -18.39 -17.50
N ASP A 130 -9.50 -17.08 -17.44
CA ASP A 130 -10.07 -16.28 -18.55
C ASP A 130 -8.95 -15.97 -19.58
N PRO A 131 -8.95 -16.58 -20.79
CA PRO A 131 -7.89 -16.39 -21.76
C PRO A 131 -7.89 -15.01 -22.42
N GLU A 132 -8.96 -14.24 -22.26
CA GLU A 132 -9.05 -12.90 -22.83
C GLU A 132 -8.39 -11.85 -21.94
N VAL A 133 -8.02 -12.19 -20.70
CA VAL A 133 -7.32 -11.27 -19.80
C VAL A 133 -5.81 -11.34 -20.04
N THR A 134 -5.31 -10.40 -20.81
CA THR A 134 -3.90 -10.31 -21.19
C THR A 134 -3.09 -9.36 -20.30
N SER A 135 -3.75 -8.50 -19.52
CA SER A 135 -3.12 -7.50 -18.66
C SER A 135 -3.99 -7.18 -17.45
N TYR A 136 -3.33 -6.81 -16.37
CA TYR A 136 -3.93 -6.42 -15.10
C TYR A 136 -3.62 -4.95 -14.74
N LYS A 137 -3.38 -4.09 -15.74
CA LYS A 137 -3.28 -2.65 -15.54
C LYS A 137 -4.63 -2.12 -15.04
N LEU A 138 -4.59 -1.03 -14.26
CA LEU A 138 -5.79 -0.48 -13.61
C LEU A 138 -6.89 -0.17 -14.64
N GLU A 139 -6.54 0.47 -15.75
CA GLU A 139 -7.47 0.86 -16.79
C GLU A 139 -8.19 -0.36 -17.39
N LEU A 140 -7.42 -1.42 -17.69
CA LEU A 140 -7.97 -2.65 -18.30
C LEU A 140 -8.80 -3.46 -17.30
N LEU A 141 -8.41 -3.48 -16.03
CA LEU A 141 -9.22 -4.08 -14.97
C LEU A 141 -10.53 -3.33 -14.76
N ALA A 142 -10.46 -2.00 -14.71
CA ALA A 142 -11.64 -1.15 -14.53
C ALA A 142 -12.63 -1.34 -15.69
N GLU A 143 -12.16 -1.25 -16.95
CA GLU A 143 -12.95 -1.49 -18.14
C GLU A 143 -13.66 -2.85 -18.08
N ARG A 144 -12.91 -3.92 -17.77
CA ARG A 144 -13.48 -5.28 -17.72
C ARG A 144 -14.46 -5.48 -16.58
N LEU A 145 -14.34 -4.69 -15.53
CA LEU A 145 -15.28 -4.69 -14.41
C LEU A 145 -16.46 -3.74 -14.59
N GLY A 146 -16.49 -2.97 -15.68
CA GLY A 146 -17.51 -1.96 -15.94
C GLY A 146 -17.40 -0.74 -15.04
N ILE A 147 -16.18 -0.40 -14.62
CA ILE A 147 -15.86 0.77 -13.79
C ILE A 147 -15.44 1.89 -14.73
N GLU A 148 -16.13 3.01 -14.68
CA GLU A 148 -15.75 4.21 -15.41
C GLU A 148 -14.52 4.84 -14.76
N LEU A 149 -13.56 5.24 -15.59
CA LEU A 149 -12.37 5.98 -15.19
C LEU A 149 -12.53 7.42 -15.64
N ASP A 150 -12.68 8.32 -14.68
CA ASP A 150 -12.62 9.74 -14.93
C ASP A 150 -11.14 10.17 -14.88
N ASP A 151 -10.69 10.92 -15.89
CA ASP A 151 -9.33 11.50 -16.01
C ASP A 151 -8.19 10.56 -15.55
N ALA A 152 -7.76 9.66 -16.42
CA ALA A 152 -6.60 8.81 -16.21
C ALA A 152 -5.36 9.69 -15.88
N HIS A 153 -4.68 9.34 -14.77
CA HIS A 153 -3.50 9.99 -14.19
C HIS A 153 -3.77 11.12 -13.17
N ASP A 154 -5.03 11.34 -12.77
CA ASP A 154 -5.30 12.06 -11.53
C ASP A 154 -5.24 11.10 -10.34
N ALA A 155 -4.46 11.44 -9.32
CA ALA A 155 -4.24 10.57 -8.16
C ALA A 155 -5.54 10.21 -7.42
N ASP A 156 -6.49 11.13 -7.33
CA ASP A 156 -7.79 10.90 -6.69
C ASP A 156 -8.68 9.97 -7.52
N ALA A 157 -8.65 10.11 -8.86
CA ALA A 157 -9.35 9.22 -9.78
C ALA A 157 -8.77 7.81 -9.73
N ASP A 158 -7.45 7.67 -9.73
CA ASP A 158 -6.76 6.37 -9.65
C ASP A 158 -7.03 5.66 -8.32
N VAL A 159 -7.04 6.38 -7.20
CA VAL A 159 -7.41 5.82 -5.88
C VAL A 159 -8.86 5.35 -5.87
N THR A 160 -9.78 6.14 -6.42
CA THR A 160 -11.20 5.78 -6.50
C THR A 160 -11.41 4.55 -7.39
N ALA A 161 -10.78 4.48 -8.55
CA ALA A 161 -10.81 3.33 -9.44
C ALA A 161 -10.25 2.08 -8.75
N THR A 162 -9.11 2.20 -8.11
CA THR A 162 -8.46 1.13 -7.35
C THR A 162 -9.38 0.58 -6.25
N LEU A 163 -10.04 1.46 -5.50
CA LEU A 163 -11.02 1.08 -4.49
C LEU A 163 -12.19 0.31 -5.11
N ASN A 164 -12.74 0.80 -6.21
CA ASN A 164 -13.85 0.16 -6.90
C ASN A 164 -13.43 -1.22 -7.46
N VAL A 165 -12.25 -1.35 -8.05
CA VAL A 165 -11.69 -2.63 -8.50
C VAL A 165 -11.58 -3.60 -7.32
N ALA A 166 -11.03 -3.16 -6.18
CA ALA A 166 -10.91 -4.00 -5.00
C ALA A 166 -12.27 -4.49 -4.48
N ILE A 167 -13.27 -3.60 -4.45
CA ILE A 167 -14.65 -3.94 -4.02
C ILE A 167 -15.27 -4.97 -4.96
N VAL A 168 -15.24 -4.71 -6.28
CA VAL A 168 -15.90 -5.59 -7.27
C VAL A 168 -15.22 -6.95 -7.32
N CYS A 169 -13.87 -7.00 -7.35
CA CYS A 169 -13.13 -8.26 -7.30
C CYS A 169 -13.44 -9.05 -6.03
N SER A 170 -13.42 -8.41 -4.86
CA SER A 170 -13.74 -9.04 -3.59
C SER A 170 -15.17 -9.59 -3.56
N ASN A 171 -16.12 -8.88 -4.13
CA ASN A 171 -17.52 -9.33 -4.23
C ASN A 171 -17.65 -10.53 -5.18
N ARG A 172 -16.99 -10.52 -6.32
CA ARG A 172 -16.97 -11.66 -7.25
C ARG A 172 -16.36 -12.90 -6.60
N LEU A 173 -15.24 -12.76 -5.89
CA LEU A 173 -14.60 -13.88 -5.18
C LEU A 173 -15.48 -14.45 -4.06
N ARG A 174 -16.30 -13.63 -3.41
CA ARG A 174 -17.25 -14.10 -2.37
C ARG A 174 -18.50 -14.73 -2.97
N ASN A 175 -18.97 -14.22 -4.11
CA ASN A 175 -20.24 -14.61 -4.73
C ASN A 175 -20.07 -15.66 -5.83
N SER A 176 -18.83 -16.12 -6.11
CA SER A 176 -18.60 -17.23 -7.02
C SER A 176 -19.28 -18.47 -6.43
N ASP A 177 -20.54 -18.64 -6.82
CA ASP A 177 -21.41 -19.78 -6.59
C ASP A 177 -21.46 -20.33 -5.17
N GLY A 178 -22.45 -19.90 -4.42
CA GLY A 178 -23.19 -20.50 -3.31
C GLY A 178 -22.79 -21.81 -2.65
N SER A 179 -21.70 -22.43 -3.02
CA SER A 179 -21.14 -23.58 -2.33
C SER A 179 -19.87 -23.19 -1.56
N SER A 180 -20.03 -22.32 -0.58
CA SER A 180 -19.04 -22.16 0.50
C SER A 180 -18.89 -23.43 1.37
N THR A 181 -19.47 -24.52 0.94
CA THR A 181 -19.30 -25.85 1.55
C THR A 181 -18.16 -26.55 0.87
N GLY A 182 -16.91 -26.28 1.21
CA GLY A 182 -15.73 -27.13 0.95
C GLY A 182 -15.73 -28.20 -0.16
N ALA A 183 -16.72 -28.18 -1.06
CA ALA A 183 -17.01 -29.21 -2.07
C ALA A 183 -15.96 -29.29 -3.18
N GLY A 184 -15.05 -28.31 -3.24
CA GLY A 184 -13.91 -28.34 -4.16
C GLY A 184 -12.57 -28.63 -3.48
N LEU A 185 -12.53 -28.80 -2.18
CA LEU A 185 -11.28 -29.09 -1.48
C LEU A 185 -10.90 -30.55 -1.69
N GLN A 186 -9.81 -30.79 -2.41
CA GLN A 186 -9.21 -32.12 -2.46
C GLN A 186 -8.80 -32.55 -1.05
N LYS A 187 -9.50 -33.53 -0.50
CA LYS A 187 -9.07 -34.16 0.75
C LYS A 187 -7.76 -34.88 0.46
N LYS A 188 -6.66 -34.35 0.93
CA LYS A 188 -5.38 -35.06 0.93
C LYS A 188 -5.54 -36.27 1.83
N GLU A 189 -5.49 -37.48 1.26
CA GLU A 189 -5.35 -38.68 2.06
C GLU A 189 -4.12 -38.53 2.95
N LYS A 190 -4.31 -38.75 4.25
CA LYS A 190 -3.24 -38.68 5.24
C LYS A 190 -2.27 -39.84 5.06
N SER A 191 -1.39 -39.75 4.10
CA SER A 191 -0.17 -40.54 4.10
C SER A 191 0.82 -39.87 5.08
N ARG A 192 0.79 -40.31 6.33
CA ARG A 192 1.83 -39.96 7.28
C ARG A 192 3.06 -40.81 7.00
N THR A 193 3.91 -40.38 6.12
CA THR A 193 5.29 -40.87 6.09
C THR A 193 6.03 -40.29 7.29
N HIS A 194 6.18 -41.11 8.33
CA HIS A 194 7.11 -40.77 9.40
C HIS A 194 8.53 -40.87 8.85
N PHE A 195 9.23 -39.76 8.73
CA PHE A 195 10.67 -39.81 8.63
C PHE A 195 11.19 -40.38 9.93
N LYS A 196 11.70 -41.63 9.91
CA LYS A 196 12.55 -42.15 10.96
C LYS A 196 13.96 -41.58 10.71
N ILE A 197 14.45 -40.81 11.69
CA ILE A 197 15.86 -40.40 11.80
C ILE A 197 16.64 -41.61 12.22
#